data_235fc551581b7c951bd8d9e804563e5b
#
_entry.id   235fc551581b7c951bd8d9e804563e5b
#
_cell.length_a   1.000
_cell.length_b   1.000
_cell.length_c   1.000
_cell.angle_alpha   90.00
_cell.angle_beta   90.00
_cell.angle_gamma   90.00
#
_symmetry.space_group_name_H-M   'P 1'
#
loop_
_entity.id
_entity.type
_entity.pdbx_description
1 polymer ?
#
loop_
_entity_poly.entity_id
_entity_poly.type
_entity_poly.pdbx_seq_one_letter_code
_entity_poly.pdbx_strand_id
1 'polypeptide(L)'
;MRKSLFSLFVSMALLVSFSTPSWAKVVDLDSLQAQLSQNEVVRGDFKQSRHLEMFNQPLTSTGIFTLSKSHGLLWQQQIPFAVNLVLTQDKLRQTFANQAPKTITAQENPMAFYFSHVFLSVFHGDTAALKEQFTLDFSAQDSGQWQLVLTPKQAPLNAVFKTITLSGNTHIDQLMLEELRGDKTEIEFTQQASLPKELTDAEKAQFDF
;
A
#
# COMPACT_ATOMS: atom_id res chain seq x y z
N MET A 1 -73.44 -9.98 36.80
CA MET A 1 -72.65 -8.76 36.63
C MET A 1 -71.14 -9.16 36.56
N ARG A 2 -70.57 -9.36 35.40
CA ARG A 2 -69.14 -9.70 35.21
C ARG A 2 -68.53 -8.63 34.33
N LYS A 3 -67.60 -7.80 34.89
CA LYS A 3 -66.88 -6.78 34.18
C LYS A 3 -65.67 -7.43 33.55
N SER A 4 -65.59 -7.41 32.22
CA SER A 4 -64.45 -7.84 31.43
C SER A 4 -63.44 -6.69 31.36
N LEU A 5 -62.22 -6.88 31.86
CA LEU A 5 -61.09 -5.99 31.72
C LEU A 5 -60.36 -6.37 30.43
N PHE A 6 -60.42 -5.48 29.45
CA PHE A 6 -59.65 -5.56 28.20
C PHE A 6 -58.24 -5.00 28.49
N SER A 7 -57.28 -5.87 28.55
CA SER A 7 -55.84 -5.48 28.67
C SER A 7 -55.29 -5.18 27.29
N LEU A 8 -54.94 -3.92 27.08
CA LEU A 8 -54.31 -3.40 25.82
C LEU A 8 -52.81 -3.62 25.90
N PHE A 9 -52.27 -4.66 25.24
CA PHE A 9 -50.84 -4.85 25.07
C PHE A 9 -50.36 -3.92 23.93
N VAL A 10 -49.72 -2.84 24.29
CA VAL A 10 -48.96 -1.99 23.34
C VAL A 10 -47.60 -2.63 23.12
N SER A 11 -47.42 -3.36 22.03
CA SER A 11 -46.12 -3.85 21.57
C SER A 11 -45.32 -2.71 20.96
N MET A 12 -44.38 -2.16 21.72
CA MET A 12 -43.39 -1.19 21.22
C MET A 12 -42.28 -1.95 20.47
N ALA A 13 -42.39 -2.03 19.14
CA ALA A 13 -41.35 -2.58 18.29
C ALA A 13 -40.15 -1.61 18.30
N LEU A 14 -39.06 -1.98 18.95
CA LEU A 14 -37.76 -1.28 18.86
C LEU A 14 -37.18 -1.51 17.46
N LEU A 15 -37.29 -0.52 16.60
CA LEU A 15 -36.56 -0.46 15.32
C LEU A 15 -35.09 -0.21 15.64
N VAL A 16 -34.30 -1.26 15.74
CA VAL A 16 -32.85 -1.18 15.79
C VAL A 16 -32.39 -0.85 14.35
N SER A 17 -32.12 0.43 14.11
CA SER A 17 -31.50 0.88 12.86
C SER A 17 -30.06 0.37 12.83
N PHE A 18 -29.80 -0.71 12.12
CA PHE A 18 -28.43 -1.11 11.77
C PHE A 18 -27.85 -0.07 10.80
N SER A 19 -27.11 0.89 11.35
CA SER A 19 -26.27 1.77 10.54
C SER A 19 -25.13 0.91 9.97
N THR A 20 -25.25 0.47 8.72
CA THR A 20 -24.13 -0.09 7.99
C THR A 20 -23.07 1.01 7.86
N PRO A 21 -21.80 0.78 8.22
CA PRO A 21 -20.75 1.76 7.95
C PRO A 21 -20.68 1.97 6.44
N SER A 22 -21.17 3.11 5.97
CA SER A 22 -20.96 3.55 4.60
C SER A 22 -19.50 4.01 4.52
N TRP A 23 -18.67 3.21 3.92
CA TRP A 23 -17.32 3.63 3.57
C TRP A 23 -17.47 4.81 2.61
N ALA A 24 -16.89 5.94 2.98
CA ALA A 24 -16.94 7.12 2.11
C ALA A 24 -16.24 6.76 0.80
N LYS A 25 -16.97 6.93 -0.31
CA LYS A 25 -16.45 6.65 -1.65
C LYS A 25 -15.25 7.56 -1.94
N VAL A 26 -14.16 6.98 -2.44
CA VAL A 26 -13.03 7.76 -2.93
C VAL A 26 -13.43 8.45 -4.23
N VAL A 27 -13.43 9.77 -4.23
CA VAL A 27 -13.86 10.60 -5.37
C VAL A 27 -12.80 11.60 -5.81
N ASP A 28 -11.82 11.87 -4.96
CA ASP A 28 -10.71 12.80 -5.16
C ASP A 28 -9.47 12.39 -4.36
N LEU A 29 -8.39 13.14 -4.51
CA LEU A 29 -7.13 12.87 -3.82
C LEU A 29 -7.25 12.99 -2.29
N ASP A 30 -8.09 13.87 -1.78
CA ASP A 30 -8.24 14.09 -0.35
C ASP A 30 -8.97 12.90 0.30
N SER A 31 -10.02 12.38 -0.34
CA SER A 31 -10.71 11.17 0.09
C SER A 31 -9.84 9.92 -0.05
N LEU A 32 -8.98 9.83 -1.09
CA LEU A 32 -7.98 8.78 -1.22
C LEU A 32 -6.96 8.83 -0.07
N GLN A 33 -6.42 10.00 0.21
CA GLN A 33 -5.52 10.22 1.35
C GLN A 33 -6.17 9.81 2.66
N ALA A 34 -7.40 10.26 2.90
CA ALA A 34 -8.14 9.91 4.11
C ALA A 34 -8.32 8.39 4.24
N GLN A 35 -8.63 7.69 3.14
CA GLN A 35 -8.80 6.24 3.13
C GLN A 35 -7.48 5.49 3.41
N LEU A 36 -6.41 5.77 2.67
CA LEU A 36 -5.12 5.09 2.83
C LEU A 36 -4.51 5.38 4.20
N SER A 37 -4.74 6.58 4.73
CA SER A 37 -4.20 6.98 6.04
C SER A 37 -4.89 6.35 7.25
N GLN A 38 -6.00 5.63 7.09
CA GLN A 38 -6.71 4.99 8.21
C GLN A 38 -5.99 3.77 8.78
N ASN A 39 -5.15 3.11 7.98
CA ASN A 39 -4.51 1.86 8.37
C ASN A 39 -3.09 2.13 8.87
N GLU A 40 -2.82 1.84 10.14
CA GLU A 40 -1.46 1.92 10.71
C GLU A 40 -0.58 0.79 10.17
N VAL A 41 -1.15 -0.39 9.99
CA VAL A 41 -0.45 -1.56 9.45
C VAL A 41 -1.31 -2.22 8.39
N VAL A 42 -0.70 -2.54 7.25
CA VAL A 42 -1.31 -3.36 6.19
C VAL A 42 -0.38 -4.55 5.89
N ARG A 43 -0.94 -5.74 5.86
CA ARG A 43 -0.26 -6.98 5.50
C ARG A 43 -0.92 -7.60 4.30
N GLY A 44 -0.17 -8.37 3.53
CA GLY A 44 -0.74 -9.08 2.39
C GLY A 44 0.30 -9.87 1.63
N ASP A 45 -0.14 -10.45 0.53
CA ASP A 45 0.68 -11.13 -0.44
C ASP A 45 1.01 -10.17 -1.59
N PHE A 46 2.15 -10.37 -2.23
CA PHE A 46 2.49 -9.68 -3.45
C PHE A 46 2.90 -10.66 -4.56
N LYS A 47 2.62 -10.26 -5.78
CA LYS A 47 3.20 -10.83 -6.99
C LYS A 47 3.80 -9.71 -7.82
N GLN A 48 5.10 -9.77 -8.03
CA GLN A 48 5.83 -8.82 -8.86
C GLN A 48 6.19 -9.46 -10.19
N SER A 49 5.89 -8.78 -11.29
CA SER A 49 6.27 -9.16 -12.65
C SER A 49 7.11 -8.04 -13.26
N ARG A 50 8.39 -8.33 -13.54
CA ARG A 50 9.30 -7.36 -14.14
C ARG A 50 9.57 -7.71 -15.59
N HIS A 51 9.09 -6.87 -16.49
CA HIS A 51 9.32 -6.94 -17.92
C HIS A 51 10.54 -6.10 -18.26
N LEU A 52 11.61 -6.75 -18.65
CA LEU A 52 12.82 -6.10 -19.13
C LEU A 52 12.83 -6.17 -20.65
N GLU A 53 13.12 -5.06 -21.32
CA GLU A 53 13.11 -4.97 -22.79
C GLU A 53 14.00 -6.04 -23.45
N MET A 54 15.08 -6.44 -22.77
CA MET A 54 16.01 -7.45 -23.26
C MET A 54 15.53 -8.90 -23.10
N PHE A 55 14.42 -9.15 -22.36
CA PHE A 55 13.90 -10.51 -22.13
C PHE A 55 12.50 -10.69 -22.70
N ASN A 56 12.26 -11.84 -23.32
CA ASN A 56 10.94 -12.17 -23.90
C ASN A 56 9.88 -12.55 -22.83
N GLN A 57 10.31 -12.88 -21.63
CA GLN A 57 9.40 -13.27 -20.53
C GLN A 57 9.69 -12.43 -19.28
N PRO A 58 8.68 -12.10 -18.49
CA PRO A 58 8.87 -11.36 -17.27
C PRO A 58 9.58 -12.18 -16.20
N LEU A 59 10.38 -11.52 -15.39
CA LEU A 59 10.91 -12.06 -14.15
C LEU A 59 9.84 -11.93 -13.09
N THR A 60 9.33 -13.06 -12.61
CA THR A 60 8.26 -13.09 -11.61
C THR A 60 8.79 -13.46 -10.24
N SER A 61 8.35 -12.72 -9.23
CA SER A 61 8.59 -13.06 -7.82
C SER A 61 7.30 -12.91 -7.01
N THR A 62 7.20 -13.72 -5.95
CA THR A 62 6.07 -13.67 -5.01
C THR A 62 6.54 -13.73 -3.58
N GLY A 63 5.72 -13.23 -2.67
CA GLY A 63 6.01 -13.22 -1.25
C GLY A 63 4.94 -12.50 -0.45
N ILE A 64 5.31 -12.10 0.76
CA ILE A 64 4.44 -11.37 1.67
C ILE A 64 5.04 -10.01 2.00
N PHE A 65 4.18 -9.06 2.36
CA PHE A 65 4.61 -7.75 2.82
C PHE A 65 3.91 -7.35 4.11
N THR A 66 4.58 -6.53 4.90
CA THR A 66 3.98 -5.79 6.01
C THR A 66 4.41 -4.34 5.88
N LEU A 67 3.45 -3.46 5.72
CA LEU A 67 3.64 -2.02 5.70
C LEU A 67 3.18 -1.44 7.02
N SER A 68 4.03 -0.66 7.69
CA SER A 68 3.70 0.11 8.89
C SER A 68 4.00 1.58 8.66
N LYS A 69 3.05 2.45 8.99
CA LYS A 69 3.24 3.90 8.89
C LYS A 69 4.41 4.41 9.73
N SER A 70 4.54 3.87 10.93
CA SER A 70 5.53 4.34 11.91
C SER A 70 6.90 3.70 11.74
N HIS A 71 7.02 2.53 11.08
CA HIS A 71 8.26 1.78 10.98
C HIS A 71 8.78 1.66 9.54
N GLY A 72 7.92 1.49 8.54
CA GLY A 72 8.30 1.31 7.15
C GLY A 72 7.77 0.03 6.52
N LEU A 73 8.57 -0.63 5.70
CA LEU A 73 8.16 -1.80 4.92
C LEU A 73 9.01 -3.02 5.24
N LEU A 74 8.36 -4.15 5.50
CA LEU A 74 8.92 -5.50 5.43
C LEU A 74 8.46 -6.11 4.11
N TRP A 75 9.43 -6.54 3.28
CA TRP A 75 9.19 -7.19 2.01
C TRP A 75 9.89 -8.54 2.00
N GLN A 76 9.13 -9.62 2.04
CA GLN A 76 9.65 -10.97 2.18
C GLN A 76 9.35 -11.77 0.92
N GLN A 77 10.24 -11.68 -0.05
CA GLN A 77 10.16 -12.52 -1.26
C GLN A 77 10.43 -13.98 -0.89
N GLN A 78 9.63 -14.88 -1.42
CA GLN A 78 9.73 -16.32 -1.19
C GLN A 78 10.15 -17.07 -2.46
N ILE A 79 9.61 -16.67 -3.60
CA ILE A 79 9.84 -17.26 -4.91
C ILE A 79 10.43 -16.21 -5.83
N PRO A 80 11.43 -16.53 -6.69
CA PRO A 80 12.06 -17.84 -6.90
C PRO A 80 13.09 -18.20 -5.84
N PHE A 81 13.58 -17.23 -5.06
CA PHE A 81 14.51 -17.44 -3.94
C PHE A 81 14.20 -16.42 -2.82
N ALA A 82 14.52 -16.81 -1.60
CA ALA A 82 14.22 -15.99 -0.42
C ALA A 82 15.09 -14.73 -0.39
N VAL A 83 14.42 -13.57 -0.33
CA VAL A 83 15.02 -12.26 -0.10
C VAL A 83 14.17 -11.51 0.92
N ASN A 84 14.78 -11.07 2.01
CA ASN A 84 14.15 -10.17 2.96
C ASN A 84 14.68 -8.76 2.75
N LEU A 85 13.78 -7.81 2.60
CA LEU A 85 14.09 -6.40 2.54
C LEU A 85 13.32 -5.68 3.65
N VAL A 86 14.04 -4.94 4.47
CA VAL A 86 13.48 -4.07 5.50
C VAL A 86 13.83 -2.64 5.14
N LEU A 87 12.81 -1.83 4.91
CA LEU A 87 12.94 -0.44 4.54
C LEU A 87 12.38 0.45 5.65
N THR A 88 13.22 1.34 6.17
CA THR A 88 12.84 2.44 7.08
C THR A 88 13.03 3.79 6.37
N GLN A 89 12.83 4.88 7.08
CA GLN A 89 13.07 6.22 6.53
C GLN A 89 14.54 6.45 6.15
N ASP A 90 15.49 5.86 6.86
CA ASP A 90 16.92 6.16 6.77
C ASP A 90 17.80 4.95 6.47
N LYS A 91 17.26 3.74 6.50
CA LYS A 91 18.01 2.49 6.30
C LYS A 91 17.25 1.51 5.45
N LEU A 92 18.00 0.77 4.65
CA LEU A 92 17.56 -0.38 3.89
C LEU A 92 18.42 -1.57 4.28
N ARG A 93 17.82 -2.60 4.87
CA ARG A 93 18.50 -3.88 5.11
C ARG A 93 18.01 -4.91 4.12
N GLN A 94 18.94 -5.54 3.43
CA GLN A 94 18.65 -6.64 2.50
C GLN A 94 19.37 -7.90 2.97
N THR A 95 18.65 -9.00 2.99
CA THR A 95 19.18 -10.33 3.37
C THR A 95 18.81 -11.32 2.27
N PHE A 96 19.81 -11.90 1.63
CA PHE A 96 19.63 -13.03 0.72
C PHE A 96 19.77 -14.35 1.49
N ALA A 97 19.14 -15.42 0.98
CA ALA A 97 19.34 -16.75 1.55
C ALA A 97 20.83 -17.08 1.66
N ASN A 98 21.26 -17.54 2.85
CA ASN A 98 22.63 -17.95 3.15
C ASN A 98 23.71 -16.83 3.08
N GLN A 99 23.33 -15.57 3.09
CA GLN A 99 24.26 -14.43 3.14
C GLN A 99 24.02 -13.58 4.39
N ALA A 100 25.09 -12.92 4.85
CA ALA A 100 24.96 -11.94 5.90
C ALA A 100 24.10 -10.75 5.45
N PRO A 101 23.27 -10.17 6.32
CA PRO A 101 22.49 -8.99 5.98
C PRO A 101 23.40 -7.84 5.54
N LYS A 102 22.99 -7.14 4.48
CA LYS A 102 23.63 -5.91 4.02
C LYS A 102 22.71 -4.75 4.35
N THR A 103 23.20 -3.82 5.14
CA THR A 103 22.54 -2.55 5.41
C THR A 103 23.12 -1.47 4.51
N ILE A 104 22.25 -0.66 3.93
CA ILE A 104 22.57 0.50 3.09
C ILE A 104 21.90 1.70 3.76
N THR A 105 22.63 2.79 3.91
CA THR A 105 22.14 4.04 4.47
C THR A 105 21.82 5.07 3.39
N ALA A 106 21.05 6.09 3.73
CA ALA A 106 20.75 7.20 2.82
C ALA A 106 22.02 7.94 2.36
N GLN A 107 23.08 7.95 3.16
CA GLN A 107 24.36 8.54 2.79
C GLN A 107 25.11 7.71 1.74
N GLU A 108 25.02 6.39 1.81
CA GLU A 108 25.68 5.47 0.87
C GLU A 108 24.96 5.38 -0.48
N ASN A 109 23.63 5.47 -0.46
CA ASN A 109 22.83 5.42 -1.68
C ASN A 109 21.62 6.37 -1.61
N PRO A 110 21.82 7.68 -1.78
CA PRO A 110 20.76 8.68 -1.71
C PRO A 110 19.61 8.41 -2.68
N MET A 111 19.92 7.81 -3.86
CA MET A 111 18.92 7.50 -4.88
C MET A 111 17.93 6.43 -4.41
N ALA A 112 18.44 5.35 -3.81
CA ALA A 112 17.57 4.29 -3.28
C ALA A 112 16.62 4.83 -2.21
N PHE A 113 17.11 5.73 -1.34
CA PHE A 113 16.30 6.34 -0.29
C PHE A 113 15.32 7.39 -0.83
N TYR A 114 15.69 8.13 -1.84
CA TYR A 114 14.74 9.03 -2.50
C TYR A 114 13.53 8.25 -3.04
N PHE A 115 13.79 7.13 -3.72
CA PHE A 115 12.73 6.25 -4.20
C PHE A 115 11.92 5.63 -3.05
N SER A 116 12.59 5.23 -1.97
CA SER A 116 11.95 4.66 -0.79
C SER A 116 10.99 5.64 -0.12
N HIS A 117 11.39 6.91 0.02
CA HIS A 117 10.53 7.96 0.56
C HIS A 117 9.27 8.16 -0.28
N VAL A 118 9.43 8.22 -1.61
CA VAL A 118 8.28 8.31 -2.52
C VAL A 118 7.37 7.11 -2.37
N PHE A 119 7.94 5.91 -2.34
CA PHE A 119 7.17 4.68 -2.16
C PHE A 119 6.38 4.67 -0.86
N LEU A 120 7.02 4.99 0.26
CA LEU A 120 6.34 5.09 1.56
C LEU A 120 5.25 6.18 1.57
N SER A 121 5.51 7.36 0.98
CA SER A 121 4.52 8.44 0.86
C SER A 121 3.28 8.01 0.09
N VAL A 122 3.44 7.22 -0.97
CA VAL A 122 2.33 6.64 -1.74
C VAL A 122 1.45 5.77 -0.84
N PHE A 123 2.04 4.83 -0.12
CA PHE A 123 1.30 3.92 0.74
C PHE A 123 0.72 4.58 1.99
N HIS A 124 1.31 5.68 2.45
CA HIS A 124 0.79 6.48 3.56
C HIS A 124 -0.32 7.45 3.12
N GLY A 125 -0.55 7.57 1.81
CA GLY A 125 -1.50 8.54 1.27
C GLY A 125 -1.06 9.99 1.46
N ASP A 126 0.25 10.26 1.55
CA ASP A 126 0.79 11.62 1.69
C ASP A 126 0.74 12.36 0.34
N THR A 127 -0.44 12.83 -0.04
CA THR A 127 -0.66 13.52 -1.31
C THR A 127 0.08 14.86 -1.39
N ALA A 128 0.41 15.50 -0.27
CA ALA A 128 1.16 16.75 -0.25
C ALA A 128 2.61 16.51 -0.69
N ALA A 129 3.30 15.55 -0.08
CA ALA A 129 4.65 15.16 -0.48
C ALA A 129 4.69 14.67 -1.94
N LEU A 130 3.67 13.93 -2.38
CA LEU A 130 3.59 13.48 -3.78
C LEU A 130 3.42 14.65 -4.75
N LYS A 131 2.61 15.65 -4.45
CA LYS A 131 2.42 16.85 -5.30
C LYS A 131 3.70 17.66 -5.51
N GLU A 132 4.63 17.63 -4.58
CA GLU A 132 5.93 18.28 -4.75
C GLU A 132 6.79 17.61 -5.83
N GLN A 133 6.78 16.29 -5.89
CA GLN A 133 7.64 15.47 -6.74
C GLN A 133 7.01 15.09 -8.07
N PHE A 134 5.67 15.02 -8.13
CA PHE A 134 4.93 14.50 -9.28
C PHE A 134 3.80 15.43 -9.72
N THR A 135 3.50 15.36 -11.01
CA THR A 135 2.18 15.72 -11.52
C THR A 135 1.25 14.55 -11.25
N LEU A 136 0.11 14.81 -10.62
CA LEU A 136 -0.88 13.81 -10.23
C LEU A 136 -2.06 13.86 -11.17
N ASP A 137 -2.42 12.72 -11.75
CA ASP A 137 -3.67 12.54 -12.51
C ASP A 137 -4.50 11.46 -11.80
N PHE A 138 -5.64 11.87 -11.27
CA PHE A 138 -6.50 11.01 -10.46
C PHE A 138 -7.83 10.79 -11.17
N SER A 139 -8.28 9.54 -11.16
CA SER A 139 -9.60 9.14 -11.63
C SER A 139 -10.24 8.14 -10.67
N ALA A 140 -11.57 8.24 -10.50
CA ALA A 140 -12.36 7.33 -9.71
C ALA A 140 -13.58 6.88 -10.49
N GLN A 141 -13.99 5.62 -10.26
CA GLN A 141 -15.16 5.01 -10.89
C GLN A 141 -16.32 4.87 -9.90
N ASP A 142 -17.52 4.70 -10.42
CA ASP A 142 -18.72 4.47 -9.60
C ASP A 142 -18.66 3.17 -8.79
N SER A 143 -17.89 2.20 -9.22
CA SER A 143 -17.60 0.95 -8.50
C SER A 143 -16.77 1.14 -7.22
N GLY A 144 -16.21 2.33 -6.97
CA GLY A 144 -15.26 2.62 -5.90
C GLY A 144 -13.81 2.31 -6.26
N GLN A 145 -13.56 1.85 -7.48
CA GLN A 145 -12.18 1.72 -7.98
C GLN A 145 -11.61 3.09 -8.32
N TRP A 146 -10.34 3.28 -8.03
CA TRP A 146 -9.60 4.50 -8.31
C TRP A 146 -8.26 4.20 -8.97
N GLN A 147 -7.74 5.18 -9.69
CA GLN A 147 -6.41 5.17 -10.28
C GLN A 147 -5.73 6.51 -10.04
N LEU A 148 -4.45 6.47 -9.72
CA LEU A 148 -3.59 7.63 -9.56
C LEU A 148 -2.34 7.44 -10.40
N VAL A 149 -2.14 8.30 -11.39
CA VAL A 149 -0.94 8.33 -12.23
C VAL A 149 -0.02 9.44 -11.74
N LEU A 150 1.22 9.07 -11.43
CA LEU A 150 2.27 9.95 -10.96
C LEU A 150 3.29 10.14 -12.09
N THR A 151 3.43 11.37 -12.61
CA THR A 151 4.46 11.72 -13.59
C THR A 151 5.55 12.52 -12.89
N PRO A 152 6.80 12.03 -12.81
CA PRO A 152 7.88 12.72 -12.11
C PRO A 152 8.17 14.10 -12.75
N LYS A 153 8.30 15.14 -11.91
CA LYS A 153 8.58 16.51 -12.37
C LYS A 153 10.07 16.80 -12.59
N GLN A 154 10.92 16.19 -11.77
CA GLN A 154 12.34 16.55 -11.72
C GLN A 154 13.26 15.36 -11.43
N ALA A 155 14.55 15.58 -11.67
CA ALA A 155 15.56 14.61 -11.30
C ALA A 155 15.58 14.39 -9.77
N PRO A 156 15.86 13.16 -9.32
CA PRO A 156 16.37 12.03 -10.14
C PRO A 156 15.27 11.16 -10.75
N LEU A 157 14.00 11.28 -10.33
CA LEU A 157 12.94 10.36 -10.74
C LEU A 157 12.61 10.42 -12.22
N ASN A 158 12.53 11.63 -12.79
CA ASN A 158 12.25 11.80 -14.21
C ASN A 158 13.39 11.36 -15.15
N ALA A 159 14.55 11.01 -14.59
CA ALA A 159 15.64 10.39 -15.36
C ALA A 159 15.52 8.86 -15.43
N VAL A 160 14.63 8.28 -14.63
CA VAL A 160 14.45 6.83 -14.54
C VAL A 160 13.03 6.43 -14.95
N PHE A 161 12.01 7.06 -14.37
CA PHE A 161 10.62 6.69 -14.56
C PHE A 161 9.88 7.63 -15.51
N LYS A 162 9.11 7.02 -16.40
CA LYS A 162 8.12 7.70 -17.22
C LYS A 162 6.87 7.99 -16.41
N THR A 163 6.31 6.97 -15.78
CA THR A 163 5.12 7.05 -14.92
C THR A 163 5.18 6.01 -13.81
N ILE A 164 4.49 6.32 -12.70
CA ILE A 164 4.15 5.38 -11.64
C ILE A 164 2.63 5.39 -11.54
N THR A 165 1.98 4.25 -11.75
CA THR A 165 0.52 4.15 -11.68
C THR A 165 0.11 3.28 -10.51
N LEU A 166 -0.81 3.78 -9.72
CA LEU A 166 -1.43 3.09 -8.60
C LEU A 166 -2.90 2.90 -8.91
N SER A 167 -3.43 1.75 -8.58
CA SER A 167 -4.87 1.50 -8.64
C SER A 167 -5.33 0.64 -7.48
N GLY A 168 -6.60 0.76 -7.13
CA GLY A 168 -7.16 -0.01 -6.03
C GLY A 168 -8.61 0.33 -5.76
N ASN A 169 -9.09 -0.20 -4.65
CA ASN A 169 -10.40 0.09 -4.11
C ASN A 169 -10.25 0.56 -2.64
N THR A 170 -10.28 -0.36 -1.68
CA THR A 170 -10.07 -0.04 -0.24
C THR A 170 -8.58 0.15 0.08
N HIS A 171 -7.72 -0.60 -0.59
CA HIS A 171 -6.27 -0.55 -0.49
C HIS A 171 -5.67 -0.25 -1.87
N ILE A 172 -4.36 -0.18 -1.95
CA ILE A 172 -3.64 -0.22 -3.22
C ILE A 172 -3.60 -1.68 -3.67
N ASP A 173 -4.25 -1.99 -4.79
CA ASP A 173 -4.30 -3.36 -5.31
C ASP A 173 -3.21 -3.62 -6.35
N GLN A 174 -2.77 -2.56 -7.04
CA GLN A 174 -1.75 -2.65 -8.07
C GLN A 174 -0.84 -1.41 -8.07
N LEU A 175 0.44 -1.66 -8.31
CA LEU A 175 1.46 -0.66 -8.58
C LEU A 175 2.15 -1.01 -9.89
N MET A 176 2.20 -0.06 -10.84
CA MET A 176 2.93 -0.19 -12.10
C MET A 176 3.99 0.88 -12.20
N LEU A 177 5.22 0.49 -12.49
CA LEU A 177 6.35 1.37 -12.77
C LEU A 177 6.70 1.24 -14.25
N GLU A 178 6.68 2.34 -14.99
CA GLU A 178 7.17 2.40 -16.36
C GLU A 178 8.48 3.19 -16.40
N GLU A 179 9.56 2.55 -16.83
CA GLU A 179 10.86 3.18 -16.96
C GLU A 179 11.03 3.82 -18.35
N LEU A 180 11.83 4.88 -18.45
CA LEU A 180 12.10 5.56 -19.71
C LEU A 180 12.77 4.66 -20.77
N ARG A 181 13.53 3.65 -20.34
CA ARG A 181 14.20 2.68 -21.21
C ARG A 181 13.31 1.52 -21.67
N GLY A 182 12.01 1.56 -21.38
CA GLY A 182 11.04 0.56 -21.82
C GLY A 182 10.75 -0.56 -20.82
N ASP A 183 11.52 -0.68 -19.74
CA ASP A 183 11.26 -1.67 -18.69
C ASP A 183 9.97 -1.33 -17.95
N LYS A 184 9.23 -2.37 -17.50
CA LYS A 184 8.03 -2.26 -16.69
C LYS A 184 8.11 -3.18 -15.49
N THR A 185 7.67 -2.67 -14.34
CA THR A 185 7.47 -3.49 -13.13
C THR A 185 6.02 -3.35 -12.69
N GLU A 186 5.34 -4.47 -12.59
CA GLU A 186 3.98 -4.57 -12.10
C GLU A 186 3.97 -5.34 -10.78
N ILE A 187 3.30 -4.82 -9.78
CA ILE A 187 3.14 -5.45 -8.48
C ILE A 187 1.64 -5.53 -8.18
N GLU A 188 1.15 -6.74 -8.02
CA GLU A 188 -0.20 -7.03 -7.56
C GLU A 188 -0.17 -7.31 -6.06
N PHE A 189 -1.05 -6.67 -5.30
CA PHE A 189 -1.22 -6.88 -3.86
C PHE A 189 -2.54 -7.60 -3.61
N THR A 190 -2.48 -8.72 -2.90
CA THR A 190 -3.65 -9.55 -2.62
C THR A 190 -3.70 -9.94 -1.14
N GLN A 191 -4.81 -10.51 -0.70
CA GLN A 191 -5.03 -10.95 0.69
C GLN A 191 -4.74 -9.86 1.73
N GLN A 192 -5.01 -8.59 1.38
CA GLN A 192 -4.68 -7.46 2.24
C GLN A 192 -5.55 -7.42 3.48
N ALA A 193 -4.91 -7.21 4.65
CA ALA A 193 -5.56 -7.10 5.94
C ALA A 193 -4.90 -5.99 6.77
N SER A 194 -5.75 -5.22 7.47
CA SER A 194 -5.32 -4.14 8.37
C SER A 194 -5.42 -4.53 9.85
N LEU A 195 -5.71 -5.79 10.13
CA LEU A 195 -5.73 -6.34 11.49
C LEU A 195 -4.67 -7.43 11.66
N PRO A 196 -4.02 -7.51 12.82
CA PRO A 196 -4.07 -6.56 13.95
C PRO A 196 -3.50 -5.19 13.56
N LYS A 197 -3.99 -4.11 14.21
CA LYS A 197 -3.58 -2.71 13.89
C LYS A 197 -2.13 -2.41 14.25
N GLU A 198 -1.52 -3.20 15.11
CA GLU A 198 -0.14 -3.05 15.54
C GLU A 198 0.74 -4.13 14.94
N LEU A 199 2.03 -3.84 14.82
CA LEU A 199 3.03 -4.85 14.50
C LEU A 199 3.14 -5.87 15.63
N THR A 200 3.33 -7.13 15.28
CA THR A 200 3.74 -8.16 16.24
C THR A 200 5.16 -7.91 16.74
N ASP A 201 5.54 -8.50 17.86
CA ASP A 201 6.91 -8.36 18.39
C ASP A 201 7.96 -8.90 17.41
N ALA A 202 7.64 -9.96 16.67
CA ALA A 202 8.50 -10.51 15.63
C ALA A 202 8.69 -9.56 14.43
N GLU A 203 7.64 -8.82 14.04
CA GLU A 203 7.73 -7.81 12.99
C GLU A 203 8.51 -6.58 13.48
N LYS A 204 8.26 -6.10 14.70
CA LYS A 204 9.01 -4.98 15.30
C LYS A 204 10.51 -5.27 15.34
N ALA A 205 10.89 -6.48 15.80
CA ALA A 205 12.28 -6.90 15.88
C ALA A 205 13.02 -6.87 14.52
N GLN A 206 12.29 -6.96 13.40
CA GLN A 206 12.92 -6.84 12.08
C GLN A 206 13.33 -5.41 11.73
N PHE A 207 12.73 -4.40 12.33
CA PHE A 207 13.08 -2.99 12.11
C PHE A 207 14.25 -2.52 13.01
N ASP A 208 14.65 -3.30 14.01
CA ASP A 208 15.77 -3.00 14.91
C ASP A 208 17.10 -3.44 14.27
N PHE A 209 17.81 -2.49 13.56
CA PHE A 209 19.10 -2.76 12.91
C PHE A 209 19.93 -1.51 12.62
#